data_2b757a604d5ef985d1bb7130d4b11dde
#
_entry.id   2b757a604d5ef985d1bb7130d4b11dde
#
_cell.length_a   1.000
_cell.length_b   1.000
_cell.length_c   1.000
_cell.angle_alpha   90.00
_cell.angle_beta   90.00
_cell.angle_gamma   90.00
#
_symmetry.space_group_name_H-M   'P 1'
#
loop_
_entity.id
_entity.type
_entity.pdbx_description
1 polymer ?
#
loop_
_entity_poly.entity_id
_entity_poly.type
_entity_poly.pdbx_seq_one_letter_code
_entity_poly.pdbx_strand_id
1 'polypeptide(L)'
;MSTRAQVRFATREEGVTYNEHPEKIHAQFYKHSDGYPEGLGVDIAKSLLDSTKLTNWEVEHLDTRNSDLEYIYYIWQAPQKTTWISIFEVRPFVDQVGECIFVGEPQKLLTKYGSQIEQSYYKLNTNYDG
;
A
#
# COMPACT_ATOMS: atom_id res chain seq x y z
N MET A 1 1.76 -19.08 -9.25
CA MET A 1 1.66 -17.84 -10.07
C MET A 1 2.03 -16.64 -9.25
N SER A 2 2.79 -15.74 -9.83
CA SER A 2 3.20 -14.54 -9.13
C SER A 2 2.11 -13.47 -9.16
N THR A 3 1.83 -12.88 -8.02
CA THR A 3 0.92 -11.73 -7.91
C THR A 3 1.76 -10.46 -8.02
N ARG A 4 1.50 -9.68 -9.05
CA ARG A 4 2.29 -8.48 -9.35
C ARG A 4 1.60 -7.22 -8.87
N ALA A 5 2.40 -6.27 -8.39
CA ALA A 5 1.87 -5.03 -7.84
C ALA A 5 2.81 -3.86 -8.07
N GLN A 6 2.27 -2.66 -8.01
CA GLN A 6 3.03 -1.43 -7.94
C GLN A 6 2.80 -0.76 -6.59
N VAL A 7 3.84 -0.11 -6.07
CA VAL A 7 3.76 0.71 -4.87
C VAL A 7 4.12 2.14 -5.28
N ARG A 8 3.23 3.07 -4.99
CA ARG A 8 3.39 4.47 -5.38
C ARG A 8 3.31 5.36 -4.15
N PHE A 9 4.32 6.22 -3.99
CA PHE A 9 4.28 7.28 -2.98
C PHE A 9 3.61 8.49 -3.61
N ALA A 10 2.56 8.99 -3.00
CA ALA A 10 1.68 9.96 -3.64
C ALA A 10 1.24 11.07 -2.69
N THR A 11 0.79 12.18 -3.27
CA THR A 11 0.11 13.26 -2.56
C THR A 11 -1.32 13.31 -3.06
N ARG A 12 -2.28 13.39 -2.12
CA ARG A 12 -3.68 13.63 -2.47
C ARG A 12 -3.98 15.11 -2.43
N GLU A 13 -4.71 15.56 -3.43
CA GLU A 13 -5.18 16.93 -3.47
C GLU A 13 -6.41 17.11 -2.59
N GLU A 14 -6.64 18.33 -2.12
CA GLU A 14 -7.81 18.67 -1.34
C GLU A 14 -9.09 18.43 -2.17
N GLY A 15 -10.10 17.87 -1.52
CA GLY A 15 -11.38 17.63 -2.16
C GLY A 15 -11.49 16.32 -2.92
N VAL A 16 -10.40 15.57 -3.05
CA VAL A 16 -10.43 14.25 -3.70
C VAL A 16 -10.87 13.21 -2.67
N THR A 17 -11.74 12.31 -3.08
CA THR A 17 -12.20 11.24 -2.20
C THR A 17 -11.07 10.21 -1.97
N TYR A 18 -11.03 9.65 -0.78
CA TYR A 18 -9.93 8.78 -0.39
C TYR A 18 -9.89 7.45 -1.14
N ASN A 19 -10.99 7.05 -1.74
CA ASN A 19 -11.06 5.80 -2.50
C ASN A 19 -10.78 5.98 -4.00
N GLU A 20 -10.26 7.13 -4.40
CA GLU A 20 -9.84 7.39 -5.78
C GLU A 20 -8.30 7.36 -5.87
N HIS A 21 -7.80 7.13 -7.09
CA HIS A 21 -6.36 7.18 -7.32
C HIS A 21 -5.83 8.60 -7.11
N PRO A 22 -4.74 8.78 -6.34
CA PRO A 22 -4.11 10.09 -6.23
C PRO A 22 -3.54 10.53 -7.58
N GLU A 23 -3.56 11.84 -7.83
CA GLU A 23 -3.08 12.38 -9.09
C GLU A 23 -1.57 12.57 -9.14
N LYS A 24 -0.97 12.87 -7.99
CA LYS A 24 0.44 13.24 -7.94
C LYS A 24 1.28 12.13 -7.31
N ILE A 25 2.11 11.51 -8.12
CA ILE A 25 2.96 10.39 -7.71
C ILE A 25 4.40 10.88 -7.66
N HIS A 26 5.10 10.60 -6.55
CA HIS A 26 6.48 11.04 -6.32
C HIS A 26 7.51 9.94 -6.54
N ALA A 27 7.14 8.69 -6.29
CA ALA A 27 8.03 7.55 -6.47
C ALA A 27 7.19 6.31 -6.75
N GLN A 28 7.77 5.39 -7.50
CA GLN A 28 7.06 4.19 -7.93
C GLN A 28 7.99 2.99 -7.89
N PHE A 29 7.48 1.87 -7.40
CA PHE A 29 8.20 0.62 -7.27
C PHE A 29 7.37 -0.52 -7.81
N TYR A 30 8.04 -1.55 -8.30
CA TYR A 30 7.39 -2.74 -8.84
C TYR A 30 7.75 -3.95 -7.98
N LYS A 31 6.76 -4.81 -7.76
CA LYS A 31 6.92 -6.05 -7.02
C LYS A 31 6.47 -7.20 -7.90
N HIS A 32 7.38 -8.11 -8.22
CA HIS A 32 7.12 -9.25 -9.13
C HIS A 32 6.24 -10.33 -8.53
N SER A 33 6.28 -10.51 -7.22
CA SER A 33 5.59 -11.61 -6.55
C SER A 33 5.11 -11.19 -5.17
N ASP A 34 4.14 -11.94 -4.64
CA ASP A 34 3.58 -11.71 -3.30
C ASP A 34 2.99 -10.32 -3.13
N GLY A 35 2.45 -9.75 -4.22
CA GLY A 35 1.86 -8.40 -4.21
C GLY A 35 0.48 -8.30 -3.58
N TYR A 36 -0.10 -9.41 -3.13
CA TYR A 36 -1.42 -9.43 -2.51
C TYR A 36 -1.37 -8.76 -1.11
N PRO A 37 -2.53 -8.28 -0.60
CA PRO A 37 -2.55 -7.51 0.65
C PRO A 37 -1.96 -8.23 1.87
N GLU A 38 -2.14 -9.53 1.98
CA GLU A 38 -1.60 -10.32 3.10
C GLU A 38 -0.08 -10.45 3.04
N GLY A 39 0.53 -10.22 1.89
CA GLY A 39 1.98 -10.22 1.71
C GLY A 39 2.51 -8.80 1.67
N LEU A 40 2.47 -8.16 0.49
CA LEU A 40 3.03 -6.83 0.28
C LEU A 40 2.37 -5.77 1.14
N GLY A 41 1.05 -5.79 1.27
CA GLY A 41 0.35 -4.81 2.11
C GLY A 41 0.83 -4.85 3.55
N VAL A 42 0.95 -6.04 4.10
CA VAL A 42 1.45 -6.23 5.47
C VAL A 42 2.90 -5.75 5.59
N ASP A 43 3.75 -6.06 4.59
CA ASP A 43 5.15 -5.61 4.59
C ASP A 43 5.25 -4.08 4.58
N ILE A 44 4.42 -3.42 3.79
CA ILE A 44 4.38 -1.95 3.76
C ILE A 44 3.98 -1.41 5.13
N ALA A 45 2.93 -1.94 5.72
CA ALA A 45 2.44 -1.49 7.01
C ALA A 45 3.51 -1.67 8.11
N LYS A 46 4.17 -2.81 8.12
CA LYS A 46 5.25 -3.08 9.08
C LYS A 46 6.41 -2.10 8.91
N SER A 47 6.79 -1.82 7.67
CA SER A 47 7.87 -0.88 7.38
C SER A 47 7.55 0.53 7.86
N LEU A 48 6.30 0.95 7.71
CA LEU A 48 5.86 2.26 8.17
C LEU A 48 5.77 2.37 9.68
N LEU A 49 5.50 1.26 10.35
CA LEU A 49 5.33 1.24 11.81
C LEU A 49 6.66 1.10 12.58
N ASP A 50 7.59 0.30 12.07
CA ASP A 50 8.83 0.05 12.80
C ASP A 50 10.09 0.22 11.95
N SER A 51 9.98 0.92 10.84
CA SER A 51 11.12 1.23 9.96
C SER A 51 11.84 0.00 9.40
N THR A 52 11.12 -1.10 9.24
CA THR A 52 11.67 -2.29 8.60
C THR A 52 12.06 -1.98 7.16
N LYS A 53 13.21 -2.47 6.73
CA LYS A 53 13.67 -2.25 5.36
C LYS A 53 12.76 -2.96 4.37
N LEU A 54 12.36 -2.23 3.34
CA LEU A 54 11.62 -2.80 2.22
C LEU A 54 12.63 -3.46 1.28
N THR A 55 12.37 -4.71 0.93
CA THR A 55 13.26 -5.50 0.09
C THR A 55 12.52 -6.02 -1.13
N ASN A 56 13.29 -6.37 -2.18
CA ASN A 56 12.75 -6.97 -3.41
C ASN A 56 11.80 -6.03 -4.18
N TRP A 57 11.96 -4.73 -3.99
CA TRP A 57 11.23 -3.73 -4.75
C TRP A 57 12.15 -3.17 -5.84
N GLU A 58 11.63 -3.06 -7.03
CA GLU A 58 12.34 -2.47 -8.15
C GLU A 58 11.89 -1.04 -8.37
N VAL A 59 12.85 -0.11 -8.41
CA VAL A 59 12.56 1.29 -8.71
C VAL A 59 12.10 1.40 -10.16
N GLU A 60 11.00 2.11 -10.39
CA GLU A 60 10.48 2.34 -11.72
C GLU A 60 10.38 3.83 -12.02
N HIS A 61 10.43 4.16 -13.30
CA HIS A 61 10.14 5.50 -13.76
C HIS A 61 8.66 5.82 -13.49
N LEU A 62 8.37 7.08 -13.16
CA LEU A 62 6.99 7.47 -12.80
C LEU A 62 5.99 7.23 -13.94
N ASP A 63 6.45 7.25 -15.17
CA ASP A 63 5.59 7.04 -16.34
C ASP A 63 5.39 5.58 -16.69
N THR A 64 6.08 4.66 -16.02
CA THR A 64 5.95 3.23 -16.32
C THR A 64 4.56 2.74 -15.99
N ARG A 65 3.93 2.07 -16.96
CA ARG A 65 2.62 1.46 -16.80
C ARG A 65 2.72 -0.01 -17.15
N ASN A 66 2.43 -0.85 -16.18
CA ASN A 66 2.45 -2.30 -16.35
C ASN A 66 1.01 -2.80 -16.41
N SER A 67 0.67 -3.53 -17.46
CA SER A 67 -0.69 -4.04 -17.63
C SER A 67 -0.91 -5.36 -16.88
N ASP A 68 0.13 -5.94 -16.28
CA ASP A 68 0.06 -7.23 -15.61
C ASP A 68 -0.20 -7.13 -14.10
N LEU A 69 -0.52 -5.94 -13.61
CA LEU A 69 -0.72 -5.72 -12.18
C LEU A 69 -2.03 -6.33 -11.70
N GLU A 70 -2.02 -6.85 -10.49
CA GLU A 70 -3.22 -7.30 -9.79
C GLU A 70 -3.56 -6.36 -8.62
N TYR A 71 -2.57 -5.62 -8.11
CA TYR A 71 -2.77 -4.65 -7.04
C TYR A 71 -1.92 -3.41 -7.28
N ILE A 72 -2.46 -2.26 -6.85
CA ILE A 72 -1.74 -0.99 -6.83
C ILE A 72 -1.86 -0.43 -5.42
N TYR A 73 -0.73 -0.10 -4.82
CA TYR A 73 -0.65 0.46 -3.48
C TYR A 73 -0.22 1.92 -3.56
N TYR A 74 -0.88 2.76 -2.78
CA TYR A 74 -0.46 4.15 -2.61
C TYR A 74 -0.13 4.39 -1.15
N ILE A 75 1.00 5.04 -0.91
CA ILE A 75 1.40 5.50 0.42
C ILE A 75 1.32 7.03 0.36
N TRP A 76 0.52 7.62 1.23
CA TRP A 76 0.27 9.06 1.19
C TRP A 76 0.02 9.59 2.59
N GLN A 77 0.12 10.93 2.75
CA GLN A 77 -0.05 11.56 4.03
C GLN A 77 -1.43 12.22 4.12
N ALA A 78 -2.18 11.87 5.14
CA ALA A 78 -3.50 12.45 5.40
C ALA A 78 -3.35 13.88 5.95
N PRO A 79 -4.45 14.66 5.97
CA PRO A 79 -4.41 16.04 6.49
C PRO A 79 -3.86 16.18 7.90
N GLN A 80 -4.05 15.16 8.75
CA GLN A 80 -3.52 15.12 10.11
C GLN A 80 -2.02 14.77 10.15
N LYS A 81 -1.37 14.69 9.00
CA LYS A 81 0.04 14.30 8.84
C LYS A 81 0.31 12.85 9.25
N THR A 82 -0.72 12.01 9.32
CA THR A 82 -0.55 10.58 9.51
C THR A 82 -0.38 9.91 8.15
N THR A 83 0.42 8.85 8.11
CA THR A 83 0.65 8.09 6.88
C THR A 83 -0.47 7.08 6.68
N TRP A 84 -1.04 7.08 5.48
CA TRP A 84 -2.13 6.19 5.11
C TRP A 84 -1.72 5.34 3.91
N ILE A 85 -2.39 4.20 3.79
CA ILE A 85 -2.19 3.26 2.67
C ILE A 85 -3.53 3.08 1.98
N SER A 86 -3.52 3.14 0.64
CA SER A 86 -4.67 2.77 -0.19
C SER A 86 -4.29 1.56 -1.02
N ILE A 87 -5.18 0.59 -1.11
CA ILE A 87 -4.97 -0.62 -1.92
C ILE A 87 -6.07 -0.68 -2.97
N PHE A 88 -5.66 -0.80 -4.24
CA PHE A 88 -6.57 -1.01 -5.35
C PHE A 88 -6.38 -2.41 -5.90
N GLU A 89 -7.47 -3.13 -6.05
CA GLU A 89 -7.47 -4.42 -6.75
C GLU A 89 -7.80 -4.15 -8.21
N VAL A 90 -6.92 -4.59 -9.10
CA VAL A 90 -7.07 -4.36 -10.53
C VAL A 90 -7.06 -5.71 -11.26
N ARG A 91 -7.46 -5.72 -12.51
CA ARG A 91 -7.51 -6.95 -13.31
C ARG A 91 -6.45 -6.89 -14.41
N PRO A 92 -5.46 -7.82 -14.37
CA PRO A 92 -4.37 -7.84 -15.35
C PRO A 92 -4.92 -7.86 -16.79
N PHE A 93 -4.38 -7.00 -17.62
CA PHE A 93 -4.69 -6.88 -19.06
C PHE A 93 -6.15 -6.51 -19.37
N VAL A 94 -6.96 -6.26 -18.37
CA VAL A 94 -8.39 -5.94 -18.54
C VAL A 94 -8.71 -4.57 -17.98
N ASP A 95 -8.43 -4.35 -16.69
CA ASP A 95 -8.76 -3.10 -16.01
C ASP A 95 -7.69 -2.77 -14.98
N GLN A 96 -6.85 -1.78 -15.28
CA GLN A 96 -5.79 -1.32 -14.39
C GLN A 96 -6.20 -0.10 -13.55
N VAL A 97 -7.45 0.34 -13.64
CA VAL A 97 -8.02 1.36 -12.75
C VAL A 97 -8.52 0.67 -11.48
N GLY A 98 -9.30 -0.36 -11.63
CA GLY A 98 -9.71 -1.23 -10.54
C GLY A 98 -10.63 -0.60 -9.51
N GLU A 99 -10.63 -1.21 -8.33
CA GLU A 99 -11.49 -0.83 -7.22
C GLU A 99 -10.66 -0.70 -5.95
N CYS A 100 -10.92 0.34 -5.17
CA CYS A 100 -10.25 0.53 -3.88
C CYS A 100 -10.83 -0.44 -2.86
N ILE A 101 -9.98 -1.32 -2.34
CA ILE A 101 -10.39 -2.34 -1.37
C ILE A 101 -9.95 -2.03 0.05
N PHE A 102 -9.07 -1.04 0.22
CA PHE A 102 -8.62 -0.64 1.55
C PHE A 102 -8.13 0.80 1.53
N VAL A 103 -8.50 1.57 2.53
CA VAL A 103 -7.95 2.90 2.83
C VAL A 103 -7.82 3.01 4.33
N GLY A 104 -6.63 3.35 4.83
CA GLY A 104 -6.45 3.54 6.25
C GLY A 104 -5.00 3.59 6.68
N GLU A 105 -4.82 3.72 7.97
CA GLU A 105 -3.50 3.73 8.60
C GLU A 105 -2.90 2.32 8.61
N PRO A 106 -1.56 2.21 8.74
CA PRO A 106 -0.89 0.91 8.73
C PRO A 106 -1.44 -0.08 9.75
N GLN A 107 -1.81 0.38 10.95
CA GLN A 107 -2.35 -0.50 11.97
C GLN A 107 -3.67 -1.15 11.54
N LYS A 108 -4.52 -0.39 10.83
CA LYS A 108 -5.78 -0.93 10.31
C LYS A 108 -5.53 -1.99 9.23
N LEU A 109 -4.51 -1.79 8.42
CA LEU A 109 -4.14 -2.77 7.41
C LEU A 109 -3.71 -4.08 8.06
N LEU A 110 -2.90 -4.02 9.11
CA LEU A 110 -2.49 -5.21 9.85
C LEU A 110 -3.67 -5.91 10.50
N THR A 111 -4.64 -5.15 11.00
CA THR A 111 -5.85 -5.73 11.59
C THR A 111 -6.65 -6.50 10.56
N LYS A 112 -6.70 -6.01 9.33
CA LYS A 112 -7.48 -6.65 8.27
C LYS A 112 -6.74 -7.82 7.61
N TYR A 113 -5.44 -7.67 7.36
CA TYR A 113 -4.69 -8.60 6.52
C TYR A 113 -3.54 -9.32 7.22
N GLY A 114 -3.11 -8.85 8.37
CA GLY A 114 -1.97 -9.43 9.07
C GLY A 114 -2.30 -10.74 9.76
N SER A 115 -1.27 -11.52 10.06
CA SER A 115 -1.43 -12.71 10.88
C SER A 115 -1.78 -12.32 12.30
N GLN A 116 -2.31 -13.27 13.07
CA GLN A 116 -2.68 -13.01 14.46
C GLN A 116 -1.47 -12.59 15.30
N ILE A 117 -0.32 -13.18 15.01
CA ILE A 117 0.94 -12.83 15.69
C ILE A 117 1.34 -11.39 15.37
N GLU A 118 1.29 -11.01 14.10
CA GLU A 118 1.63 -9.66 13.67
C GLU A 118 0.68 -8.61 14.28
N GLN A 119 -0.61 -8.90 14.28
CA GLN A 119 -1.60 -8.01 14.88
C GLN A 119 -1.31 -7.78 16.36
N SER A 120 -1.01 -8.84 17.10
CA SER A 120 -0.72 -8.74 18.53
C SER A 120 0.54 -7.92 18.79
N TYR A 121 1.60 -8.18 18.02
CA TYR A 121 2.87 -7.46 18.17
C TYR A 121 2.70 -5.95 17.96
N TYR A 122 2.11 -5.58 16.83
CA TYR A 122 2.00 -4.16 16.48
C TYR A 122 0.94 -3.44 17.29
N LYS A 123 -0.07 -4.14 17.76
CA LYS A 123 -1.05 -3.58 18.67
C LYS A 123 -0.42 -3.18 20.00
N LEU A 124 0.45 -4.03 20.53
CA LEU A 124 1.18 -3.73 21.76
C LEU A 124 2.08 -2.51 21.58
N ASN A 125 2.79 -2.45 20.44
CA ASN A 125 3.70 -1.34 20.18
C ASN A 125 2.98 -0.02 19.99
N THR A 126 1.82 -0.03 19.33
CA THR A 126 1.04 1.19 19.11
C THR A 126 0.32 1.67 20.35
N ASN A 127 -0.06 0.78 21.25
CA ASN A 127 -0.70 1.14 22.50
C ASN A 127 0.29 1.68 23.53
N TYR A 128 1.57 1.53 23.26
CA TYR A 128 2.62 1.91 24.18
C TYR A 128 2.67 3.41 24.43
N ASP A 129 2.33 4.19 23.41
CA ASP A 129 2.34 5.65 23.47
C ASP A 129 0.99 6.23 23.88
N GLY A 130 0.07 5.39 24.24
CA GLY A 130 -1.30 5.77 24.56
C GLY A 130 -1.50 6.63 25.74
#